data_2898df470e58ebd163fca06a0c296d1b
#
_entry.id   2898df470e58ebd163fca06a0c296d1b
#
_cell.length_a   1.000
_cell.length_b   1.000
_cell.length_c   1.000
_cell.angle_alpha   90.00
_cell.angle_beta   90.00
_cell.angle_gamma   90.00
#
_symmetry.space_group_name_H-M   'P 1'
#
loop_
_entity.id
_entity.type
_entity.pdbx_description
1 polymer ?
#
loop_
_entity_poly.entity_id
_entity_poly.type
_entity_poly.pdbx_seq_one_letter_code
_entity_poly.pdbx_strand_id
1 'polypeptide(L)'
;MKKLTVNLKKSIALTKKIKEKAFEEGFDAVGIAKVPGSPRIKLRSASLERWLEAGHQAKMEWMKSPRRKNIENMLQGVKSVLAVGLNYYIDTDKAPKDISIARYGWGEDYHKVIEKKLKKIAKFLEQERPNSKSKICIDTSAFLDKAWAEEAGIGWIGKHSNIINSKIGSWMFLGHLLSTEALEADKPSKPICGECEKCIEACPTKAIEEPFIVNSNKCLAYHT
;
A
#
# COMPACT_ATOMS: atom_id res chain seq x y z
N MET A 1 21.27 -13.60 -25.81
CA MET A 1 21.75 -13.67 -24.44
C MET A 1 22.38 -12.36 -23.93
N LYS A 2 23.43 -11.78 -24.56
CA LYS A 2 24.10 -10.55 -24.05
C LYS A 2 23.19 -9.32 -23.85
N LYS A 3 22.23 -9.05 -24.78
CA LYS A 3 21.28 -7.92 -24.63
C LYS A 3 20.31 -8.05 -23.42
N LEU A 4 19.83 -9.26 -23.12
CA LEU A 4 18.97 -9.52 -21.96
C LEU A 4 19.72 -9.25 -20.64
N THR A 5 20.98 -9.67 -20.56
CA THR A 5 21.83 -9.47 -19.35
C THR A 5 22.13 -7.98 -19.12
N VAL A 6 22.32 -7.20 -20.18
CA VAL A 6 22.56 -5.74 -20.08
C VAL A 6 21.29 -5.02 -19.63
N ASN A 7 20.12 -5.37 -20.15
CA ASN A 7 18.84 -4.76 -19.74
C ASN A 7 18.49 -5.07 -18.27
N LEU A 8 18.74 -6.31 -17.82
CA LEU A 8 18.54 -6.71 -16.44
C LEU A 8 19.45 -5.91 -15.49
N LYS A 9 20.74 -5.79 -15.80
CA LYS A 9 21.67 -4.96 -15.00
C LYS A 9 21.23 -3.50 -14.90
N LYS A 10 20.73 -2.92 -16.00
CA LYS A 10 20.21 -1.54 -16.02
C LYS A 10 18.93 -1.39 -15.18
N SER A 11 18.04 -2.38 -15.20
CA SER A 11 16.82 -2.41 -14.37
C SER A 11 17.18 -2.49 -12.88
N ILE A 12 18.10 -3.38 -12.49
CA ILE A 12 18.58 -3.54 -11.11
C ILE A 12 19.19 -2.22 -10.61
N ALA A 13 20.07 -1.60 -11.39
CA ALA A 13 20.71 -0.34 -11.01
C ALA A 13 19.69 0.80 -10.85
N LEU A 14 18.71 0.90 -11.75
CA LEU A 14 17.64 1.89 -11.63
C LEU A 14 16.78 1.64 -10.40
N THR A 15 16.39 0.39 -10.16
CA THR A 15 15.61 0.00 -8.98
C THR A 15 16.30 0.42 -7.68
N LYS A 16 17.61 0.18 -7.60
CA LYS A 16 18.40 0.60 -6.43
C LYS A 16 18.32 2.12 -6.22
N LYS A 17 18.57 2.91 -7.26
CA LYS A 17 18.49 4.38 -7.21
C LYS A 17 17.10 4.88 -6.79
N ILE A 18 16.03 4.27 -7.32
CA ILE A 18 14.65 4.65 -6.98
C ILE A 18 14.35 4.38 -5.50
N LYS A 19 14.79 3.23 -4.98
CA LYS A 19 14.64 2.91 -3.56
C LYS A 19 15.44 3.84 -2.67
N GLU A 20 16.70 4.11 -3.02
CA GLU A 20 17.54 5.07 -2.32
C GLU A 20 16.87 6.45 -2.28
N LYS A 21 16.36 6.91 -3.43
CA LYS A 21 15.62 8.17 -3.51
C LYS A 21 14.38 8.19 -2.62
N ALA A 22 13.65 7.08 -2.53
CA ALA A 22 12.49 6.98 -1.66
C ALA A 22 12.87 7.08 -0.16
N PHE A 23 13.95 6.43 0.25
CA PHE A 23 14.46 6.57 1.62
C PHE A 23 14.99 7.99 1.90
N GLU A 24 15.68 8.64 0.95
CA GLU A 24 16.09 10.05 1.06
C GLU A 24 14.92 11.02 1.24
N GLU A 25 13.79 10.74 0.60
CA GLU A 25 12.55 11.49 0.79
C GLU A 25 11.88 11.17 2.14
N GLY A 26 12.45 10.27 2.96
CA GLY A 26 12.02 9.95 4.32
C GLY A 26 10.84 8.99 4.40
N PHE A 27 10.74 8.03 3.48
CA PHE A 27 9.88 6.87 3.67
C PHE A 27 10.57 5.82 4.53
N ASP A 28 9.81 5.15 5.41
CA ASP A 28 10.32 4.15 6.36
C ASP A 28 10.32 2.73 5.78
N ALA A 29 9.48 2.48 4.79
CA ALA A 29 9.42 1.21 4.08
C ALA A 29 9.28 1.45 2.57
N VAL A 30 10.00 0.69 1.77
CA VAL A 30 10.04 0.83 0.31
C VAL A 30 10.15 -0.55 -0.33
N GLY A 31 9.29 -0.83 -1.31
CA GLY A 31 9.32 -2.07 -2.05
C GLY A 31 8.79 -1.92 -3.47
N ILE A 32 9.13 -2.89 -4.32
CA ILE A 32 8.73 -2.92 -5.73
C ILE A 32 7.93 -4.19 -6.00
N ALA A 33 6.75 -4.04 -6.60
CA ALA A 33 6.00 -5.14 -7.17
C ALA A 33 6.04 -5.09 -8.70
N LYS A 34 6.11 -6.26 -9.32
CA LYS A 34 5.98 -6.40 -10.78
C LYS A 34 4.50 -6.50 -11.16
N VAL A 35 4.11 -5.88 -12.27
CA VAL A 35 2.79 -6.06 -12.87
C VAL A 35 2.88 -7.14 -13.94
N PRO A 36 1.95 -8.11 -14.00
CA PRO A 36 0.61 -8.12 -13.34
C PRO A 36 0.58 -8.59 -11.87
N GLY A 37 1.71 -8.82 -11.22
CA GLY A 37 1.79 -9.36 -9.87
C GLY A 37 1.72 -10.89 -9.84
N SER A 38 1.81 -11.45 -8.64
CA SER A 38 1.65 -12.87 -8.38
C SER A 38 0.15 -13.27 -8.36
N PRO A 39 -0.17 -14.56 -8.34
CA PRO A 39 -1.55 -15.04 -8.14
C PRO A 39 -2.25 -14.46 -6.90
N ARG A 40 -1.47 -13.96 -5.92
CA ARG A 40 -1.98 -13.30 -4.71
C ARG A 40 -2.82 -12.07 -5.04
N ILE A 41 -2.44 -11.26 -6.03
CA ILE A 41 -3.23 -10.08 -6.44
C ILE A 41 -4.62 -10.50 -6.92
N LYS A 42 -4.74 -11.59 -7.69
CA LYS A 42 -6.03 -12.14 -8.10
C LYS A 42 -6.88 -12.61 -6.91
N LEU A 43 -6.25 -13.27 -5.92
CA LEU A 43 -6.93 -13.69 -4.69
C LEU A 43 -7.45 -12.49 -3.89
N ARG A 44 -6.67 -11.41 -3.78
CA ARG A 44 -7.09 -10.17 -3.09
C ARG A 44 -8.25 -9.48 -3.82
N SER A 45 -8.23 -9.46 -5.16
CA SER A 45 -9.35 -8.96 -5.97
C SER A 45 -10.63 -9.77 -5.75
N ALA A 46 -10.55 -11.10 -5.79
CA ALA A 46 -11.68 -11.98 -5.51
C ALA A 46 -12.19 -11.85 -4.06
N SER A 47 -11.30 -11.59 -3.10
CA SER A 47 -11.69 -11.33 -1.71
C SER A 47 -12.48 -10.02 -1.58
N LEU A 48 -12.10 -8.97 -2.33
CA LEU A 48 -12.89 -7.75 -2.40
C LEU A 48 -14.29 -8.00 -2.96
N GLU A 49 -14.42 -8.81 -4.00
CA GLU A 49 -15.74 -9.15 -4.58
C GLU A 49 -16.64 -9.82 -3.55
N ARG A 50 -16.18 -10.88 -2.88
CA ARG A 50 -16.93 -11.54 -1.81
C ARG A 50 -17.32 -10.59 -0.67
N TRP A 51 -16.41 -9.70 -0.29
CA TRP A 51 -16.66 -8.71 0.75
C TRP A 51 -17.77 -7.70 0.35
N LEU A 52 -17.80 -7.30 -0.94
CA LEU A 52 -18.86 -6.46 -1.51
C LEU A 52 -20.18 -7.19 -1.61
N GLU A 53 -20.19 -8.46 -2.04
CA GLU A 53 -21.38 -9.33 -2.11
C GLU A 53 -22.01 -9.52 -0.73
N ALA A 54 -21.19 -9.63 0.32
CA ALA A 54 -21.64 -9.73 1.71
C ALA A 54 -22.15 -8.38 2.30
N GLY A 55 -22.09 -7.26 1.54
CA GLY A 55 -22.55 -5.96 2.02
C GLY A 55 -21.66 -5.34 3.09
N HIS A 56 -20.42 -5.81 3.24
CA HIS A 56 -19.52 -5.35 4.29
C HIS A 56 -18.96 -3.94 4.07
N GLN A 57 -19.14 -3.36 2.88
CA GLN A 57 -18.68 -2.01 2.52
C GLN A 57 -19.53 -0.89 3.12
N ALA A 58 -20.65 -1.20 3.78
CA ALA A 58 -21.60 -0.21 4.27
C ALA A 58 -22.03 0.76 3.13
N LYS A 59 -21.93 2.07 3.32
CA LYS A 59 -22.27 3.09 2.30
C LYS A 59 -21.10 3.47 1.37
N MET A 60 -19.98 2.74 1.43
CA MET A 60 -18.79 3.03 0.60
C MET A 60 -18.96 2.51 -0.85
N GLU A 61 -19.93 3.05 -1.59
CA GLU A 61 -20.24 2.64 -2.99
C GLU A 61 -19.04 2.77 -3.93
N TRP A 62 -18.12 3.69 -3.64
CA TRP A 62 -16.87 3.88 -4.36
C TRP A 62 -15.94 2.63 -4.33
N MET A 63 -16.13 1.72 -3.37
CA MET A 63 -15.41 0.44 -3.32
C MET A 63 -15.76 -0.48 -4.50
N LYS A 64 -16.93 -0.32 -5.11
CA LYS A 64 -17.39 -1.09 -6.28
C LYS A 64 -16.72 -0.67 -7.59
N SER A 65 -15.86 0.35 -7.59
CA SER A 65 -15.21 0.87 -8.79
C SER A 65 -14.46 -0.23 -9.56
N PRO A 66 -14.75 -0.44 -10.86
CA PRO A 66 -14.08 -1.44 -11.68
C PRO A 66 -12.58 -1.19 -11.87
N ARG A 67 -12.12 0.05 -11.61
CA ARG A 67 -10.69 0.39 -11.64
C ARG A 67 -9.87 -0.40 -10.62
N ARG A 68 -10.49 -0.83 -9.50
CA ARG A 68 -9.81 -1.64 -8.47
C ARG A 68 -9.45 -3.04 -8.96
N LYS A 69 -10.17 -3.55 -9.96
CA LYS A 69 -9.98 -4.91 -10.49
C LYS A 69 -8.83 -5.02 -11.49
N ASN A 70 -8.51 -3.92 -12.17
CA ASN A 70 -7.47 -3.93 -13.20
C ASN A 70 -6.60 -2.68 -13.10
N ILE A 71 -5.33 -2.88 -12.77
CA ILE A 71 -4.34 -1.82 -12.63
C ILE A 71 -4.07 -1.06 -13.95
N GLU A 72 -4.28 -1.69 -15.11
CA GLU A 72 -4.18 -1.04 -16.41
C GLU A 72 -5.19 0.12 -16.57
N ASN A 73 -6.32 0.06 -15.86
CA ASN A 73 -7.28 1.17 -15.82
C ASN A 73 -6.75 2.39 -15.04
N MET A 74 -5.68 2.21 -14.27
CA MET A 74 -5.00 3.29 -13.56
C MET A 74 -3.87 3.90 -14.39
N LEU A 75 -3.06 3.08 -15.04
CA LEU A 75 -1.98 3.48 -15.92
C LEU A 75 -1.78 2.43 -17.00
N GLN A 76 -2.09 2.79 -18.25
CA GLN A 76 -1.89 1.89 -19.40
C GLN A 76 -0.41 1.59 -19.60
N GLY A 77 -0.08 0.31 -19.81
CA GLY A 77 1.30 -0.15 -19.99
C GLY A 77 2.11 -0.19 -18.69
N VAL A 78 1.45 -0.22 -17.55
CA VAL A 78 2.12 -0.32 -16.23
C VAL A 78 2.90 -1.63 -16.12
N LYS A 79 4.15 -1.57 -15.66
CA LYS A 79 5.05 -2.72 -15.49
C LYS A 79 5.50 -2.94 -14.06
N SER A 80 5.51 -1.88 -13.26
CA SER A 80 5.90 -1.97 -11.85
C SER A 80 5.13 -1.01 -10.97
N VAL A 81 5.07 -1.34 -9.69
CA VAL A 81 4.51 -0.54 -8.62
C VAL A 81 5.59 -0.34 -7.56
N LEU A 82 6.04 0.89 -7.37
CA LEU A 82 6.78 1.27 -6.17
C LEU A 82 5.74 1.47 -5.08
N ALA A 83 5.82 0.70 -4.02
CA ALA A 83 5.05 0.89 -2.80
C ALA A 83 5.93 1.51 -1.72
N VAL A 84 5.40 2.48 -0.99
CA VAL A 84 6.09 3.15 0.10
C VAL A 84 5.22 3.18 1.36
N GLY A 85 5.87 3.13 2.51
CA GLY A 85 5.24 3.26 3.82
C GLY A 85 5.85 4.43 4.59
N LEU A 86 5.00 5.27 5.17
CA LEU A 86 5.39 6.38 6.03
C LEU A 86 4.86 6.12 7.44
N ASN A 87 5.75 5.95 8.42
CA ASN A 87 5.39 5.74 9.80
C ASN A 87 4.77 7.01 10.40
N TYR A 88 3.61 6.86 11.07
CA TYR A 88 2.95 7.97 11.77
C TYR A 88 2.87 7.76 13.30
N TYR A 89 3.55 6.76 13.83
CA TYR A 89 3.58 6.55 15.26
C TYR A 89 4.35 7.67 15.96
N ILE A 90 3.68 8.30 16.91
CA ILE A 90 4.25 9.29 17.82
C ILE A 90 3.88 8.86 19.25
N ASP A 91 4.80 9.02 20.19
CA ASP A 91 4.57 8.67 21.60
C ASP A 91 3.43 9.48 22.22
N THR A 92 2.74 8.86 23.18
CA THR A 92 1.55 9.43 23.86
C THR A 92 1.84 10.69 24.66
N ASP A 93 3.08 10.89 25.11
CA ASP A 93 3.48 12.10 25.85
C ASP A 93 3.31 13.40 25.05
N LYS A 94 3.17 13.27 23.72
CA LYS A 94 2.90 14.38 22.80
C LYS A 94 1.43 14.49 22.38
N ALA A 95 0.56 13.66 22.97
CA ALA A 95 -0.87 13.70 22.66
C ALA A 95 -1.51 14.98 23.21
N PRO A 96 -2.51 15.55 22.51
CA PRO A 96 -3.39 16.56 23.10
C PRO A 96 -4.05 15.99 24.37
N LYS A 97 -3.94 16.70 25.49
CA LYS A 97 -4.42 16.18 26.78
C LYS A 97 -5.93 16.23 26.93
N ASP A 98 -6.58 17.13 26.22
CA ASP A 98 -8.01 17.43 26.38
C ASP A 98 -8.91 16.78 25.32
N ILE A 99 -8.34 16.19 24.27
CA ILE A 99 -9.08 15.61 23.15
C ILE A 99 -8.43 14.28 22.75
N SER A 100 -9.24 13.21 22.67
CA SER A 100 -8.79 11.92 22.14
C SER A 100 -8.95 11.88 20.62
N ILE A 101 -7.88 12.14 19.89
CA ILE A 101 -7.84 12.05 18.43
C ILE A 101 -6.98 10.85 18.05
N ALA A 102 -7.42 10.08 17.05
CA ALA A 102 -6.63 8.98 16.49
C ALA A 102 -5.29 9.50 15.94
N ARG A 103 -4.19 8.76 16.21
CA ARG A 103 -2.82 9.20 15.85
C ARG A 103 -2.64 9.53 14.38
N TYR A 104 -3.35 8.86 13.48
CA TYR A 104 -3.25 9.16 12.06
C TYR A 104 -3.69 10.59 11.69
N GLY A 105 -4.49 11.22 12.54
CA GLY A 105 -4.97 12.60 12.39
C GLY A 105 -4.06 13.66 13.03
N TRP A 106 -2.90 13.27 13.60
CA TRP A 106 -1.97 14.21 14.23
C TRP A 106 -0.99 14.75 13.19
N GLY A 107 -1.01 16.04 12.93
CA GLY A 107 -0.08 16.71 12.03
C GLY A 107 -0.69 17.08 10.68
N GLU A 108 0.16 17.20 9.66
CA GLU A 108 -0.27 17.56 8.31
C GLU A 108 -1.05 16.42 7.64
N ASP A 109 -1.94 16.78 6.72
CA ASP A 109 -2.64 15.84 5.86
C ASP A 109 -1.63 14.93 5.11
N TYR A 110 -1.63 13.65 5.48
CA TYR A 110 -0.69 12.66 4.95
C TYR A 110 -0.80 12.48 3.44
N HIS A 111 -1.96 12.74 2.84
CA HIS A 111 -2.12 12.71 1.38
C HIS A 111 -1.18 13.72 0.72
N LYS A 112 -1.15 14.95 1.24
CA LYS A 112 -0.27 16.03 0.72
C LYS A 112 1.19 15.72 0.96
N VAL A 113 1.52 15.18 2.15
CA VAL A 113 2.90 14.83 2.51
C VAL A 113 3.43 13.74 1.58
N ILE A 114 2.69 12.63 1.42
CA ILE A 114 3.10 11.51 0.58
C ILE A 114 3.11 11.91 -0.90
N GLU A 115 2.11 12.65 -1.37
CA GLU A 115 2.06 13.12 -2.75
C GLU A 115 3.28 13.97 -3.10
N LYS A 116 3.66 14.92 -2.25
CA LYS A 116 4.83 15.78 -2.43
C LYS A 116 6.12 14.97 -2.54
N LYS A 117 6.29 13.96 -1.69
CA LYS A 117 7.45 13.05 -1.70
C LYS A 117 7.45 12.17 -2.96
N LEU A 118 6.31 11.57 -3.32
CA LEU A 118 6.19 10.73 -4.52
C LEU A 118 6.38 11.52 -5.82
N LYS A 119 5.96 12.79 -5.88
CA LYS A 119 6.22 13.67 -7.03
C LYS A 119 7.73 13.85 -7.29
N LYS A 120 8.54 13.94 -6.24
CA LYS A 120 10.00 14.03 -6.40
C LYS A 120 10.60 12.73 -6.95
N ILE A 121 10.10 11.58 -6.48
CA ILE A 121 10.52 10.27 -7.00
C ILE A 121 10.08 10.09 -8.46
N ALA A 122 8.85 10.48 -8.80
CA ALA A 122 8.35 10.45 -10.17
C ALA A 122 9.22 11.30 -11.11
N LYS A 123 9.56 12.54 -10.69
CA LYS A 123 10.45 13.42 -11.44
C LYS A 123 11.85 12.81 -11.62
N PHE A 124 12.40 12.20 -10.58
CA PHE A 124 13.69 11.50 -10.66
C PHE A 124 13.63 10.34 -11.64
N LEU A 125 12.55 9.54 -11.61
CA LEU A 125 12.34 8.45 -12.57
C LEU A 125 12.24 8.96 -14.02
N GLU A 126 11.54 10.06 -14.24
CA GLU A 126 11.42 10.71 -15.55
C GLU A 126 12.79 11.19 -16.07
N GLN A 127 13.64 11.74 -15.21
CA GLN A 127 15.01 12.14 -15.56
C GLN A 127 15.88 10.93 -15.96
N GLU A 128 15.78 9.82 -15.25
CA GLU A 128 16.51 8.58 -15.56
C GLU A 128 15.92 7.86 -16.78
N ARG A 129 14.63 8.07 -17.07
CA ARG A 129 13.84 7.42 -18.15
C ARG A 129 12.83 8.40 -18.75
N PRO A 130 13.23 9.27 -19.69
CA PRO A 130 12.38 10.34 -20.23
C PRO A 130 11.07 9.89 -20.91
N ASN A 131 11.02 8.62 -21.36
CA ASN A 131 9.82 8.06 -22.00
C ASN A 131 8.92 7.27 -21.02
N SER A 132 9.27 7.26 -19.73
CA SER A 132 8.46 6.58 -18.73
C SER A 132 7.23 7.42 -18.38
N LYS A 133 6.12 6.72 -18.13
CA LYS A 133 4.92 7.32 -17.53
C LYS A 133 4.78 6.82 -16.12
N SER A 134 4.30 7.68 -15.25
CA SER A 134 4.03 7.29 -13.86
C SER A 134 2.71 7.88 -13.39
N LYS A 135 2.11 7.23 -12.37
CA LYS A 135 0.90 7.68 -11.69
C LYS A 135 1.01 7.44 -10.20
N ILE A 136 0.75 8.48 -9.44
CA ILE A 136 0.68 8.41 -7.97
C ILE A 136 -0.71 7.92 -7.56
N CYS A 137 -0.76 6.97 -6.63
CA CYS A 137 -1.96 6.46 -5.99
C CYS A 137 -1.77 6.52 -4.48
N ILE A 138 -2.70 7.20 -3.82
CA ILE A 138 -2.73 7.35 -2.35
C ILE A 138 -4.19 7.23 -1.96
N ASP A 139 -4.51 6.37 -1.01
CA ASP A 139 -5.80 6.18 -0.34
C ASP A 139 -7.06 6.43 -1.21
N THR A 140 -7.31 7.68 -1.62
CA THR A 140 -8.48 8.10 -2.42
C THR A 140 -8.52 7.52 -3.85
N SER A 141 -7.46 6.88 -4.29
CA SER A 141 -7.40 6.23 -5.60
C SER A 141 -8.19 4.92 -5.60
N ALA A 142 -8.85 4.59 -6.72
CA ALA A 142 -9.50 3.29 -6.90
C ALA A 142 -8.45 2.19 -7.15
N PHE A 143 -7.63 1.91 -6.15
CA PHE A 143 -6.46 1.05 -6.18
C PHE A 143 -6.50 0.06 -5.00
N LEU A 144 -5.83 -1.09 -5.10
CA LEU A 144 -5.73 -2.09 -4.03
C LEU A 144 -4.45 -1.87 -3.22
N ASP A 145 -4.37 -0.75 -2.49
CA ASP A 145 -3.17 -0.28 -1.80
C ASP A 145 -2.48 -1.37 -0.97
N LYS A 146 -3.23 -2.03 -0.10
CA LYS A 146 -2.68 -3.06 0.80
C LYS A 146 -2.21 -4.30 0.06
N ALA A 147 -2.93 -4.69 -1.00
CA ALA A 147 -2.54 -5.85 -1.81
C ALA A 147 -1.22 -5.61 -2.55
N TRP A 148 -1.05 -4.43 -3.13
CA TRP A 148 0.19 -4.07 -3.82
C TRP A 148 1.34 -3.78 -2.85
N ALA A 149 1.07 -3.27 -1.65
CA ALA A 149 2.06 -3.13 -0.59
C ALA A 149 2.59 -4.50 -0.10
N GLU A 150 1.69 -5.49 0.06
CA GLU A 150 2.05 -6.87 0.39
C GLU A 150 2.86 -7.51 -0.74
N GLU A 151 2.45 -7.33 -1.99
CA GLU A 151 3.14 -7.83 -3.18
C GLU A 151 4.54 -7.22 -3.35
N ALA A 152 4.69 -5.94 -2.99
CA ALA A 152 5.96 -5.23 -3.01
C ALA A 152 6.87 -5.56 -1.82
N GLY A 153 6.44 -6.40 -0.89
CA GLY A 153 7.26 -6.83 0.25
C GLY A 153 7.36 -5.82 1.40
N ILE A 154 6.52 -4.77 1.42
CA ILE A 154 6.51 -3.79 2.53
C ILE A 154 6.09 -4.44 3.86
N GLY A 155 5.16 -5.37 3.80
CA GLY A 155 4.61 -6.08 4.95
C GLY A 155 3.58 -7.11 4.49
N TRP A 156 2.90 -7.75 5.42
CA TRP A 156 1.81 -8.68 5.13
C TRP A 156 0.47 -8.11 5.57
N ILE A 157 -0.61 -8.54 4.95
CA ILE A 157 -1.95 -8.20 5.42
C ILE A 157 -2.25 -9.02 6.68
N GLY A 158 -2.43 -8.34 7.80
CA GLY A 158 -2.80 -8.96 9.08
C GLY A 158 -4.27 -9.40 9.13
N LYS A 159 -4.65 -10.19 10.14
CA LYS A 159 -6.05 -10.62 10.36
C LYS A 159 -7.03 -9.45 10.49
N HIS A 160 -6.55 -8.25 10.86
CA HIS A 160 -7.34 -7.00 10.91
C HIS A 160 -7.40 -6.24 9.57
N SER A 161 -7.00 -6.87 8.46
CA SER A 161 -7.03 -6.32 7.08
C SER A 161 -6.15 -5.08 6.84
N ASN A 162 -5.19 -4.75 7.72
CA ASN A 162 -4.16 -3.74 7.48
C ASN A 162 -2.80 -4.38 7.25
N ILE A 163 -1.88 -3.60 6.64
CA ILE A 163 -0.50 -4.03 6.48
C ILE A 163 0.21 -4.00 7.83
N ILE A 164 0.99 -5.05 8.09
CA ILE A 164 1.90 -5.15 9.22
C ILE A 164 3.32 -5.25 8.68
N ASN A 165 4.16 -4.32 9.06
CA ASN A 165 5.60 -4.38 8.79
C ASN A 165 6.33 -4.89 10.04
N SER A 166 7.34 -5.74 9.87
CA SER A 166 8.04 -6.37 11.00
C SER A 166 8.81 -5.39 11.89
N LYS A 167 9.13 -4.18 11.40
CA LYS A 167 9.89 -3.16 12.14
C LYS A 167 9.01 -2.06 12.74
N ILE A 168 8.00 -1.60 11.99
CA ILE A 168 7.18 -0.44 12.35
C ILE A 168 5.70 -0.78 12.63
N GLY A 169 5.37 -2.07 12.61
CA GLY A 169 4.00 -2.54 12.87
C GLY A 169 3.00 -2.07 11.80
N SER A 170 1.80 -1.67 12.25
CA SER A 170 0.71 -1.18 11.36
C SER A 170 0.57 0.35 11.36
N TRP A 171 1.44 1.08 12.04
CA TRP A 171 1.40 2.54 12.16
C TRP A 171 1.97 3.22 10.92
N MET A 172 1.38 2.91 9.76
CA MET A 172 1.97 3.24 8.47
C MET A 172 0.90 3.71 7.48
N PHE A 173 1.12 4.88 6.90
CA PHE A 173 0.42 5.30 5.70
C PHE A 173 1.07 4.68 4.47
N LEU A 174 0.26 4.34 3.47
CA LEU A 174 0.73 3.77 2.22
C LEU A 174 0.64 4.78 1.08
N GLY A 175 1.63 4.73 0.20
CA GLY A 175 1.60 5.43 -1.08
C GLY A 175 2.20 4.57 -2.17
N HIS A 176 1.80 4.82 -3.42
CA HIS A 176 2.24 4.03 -4.56
C HIS A 176 2.58 4.92 -5.74
N LEU A 177 3.64 4.56 -6.46
CA LEU A 177 3.98 5.12 -7.77
C LEU A 177 3.93 3.98 -8.79
N LEU A 178 2.91 4.00 -9.63
CA LEU A 178 2.81 3.10 -10.78
C LEU A 178 3.76 3.59 -11.87
N SER A 179 4.41 2.68 -12.58
CA SER A 179 5.34 3.04 -13.64
C SER A 179 5.27 2.11 -14.85
N THR A 180 5.46 2.68 -16.04
CA THR A 180 5.66 1.91 -17.28
C THR A 180 7.08 1.36 -17.42
N GLU A 181 8.00 1.75 -16.51
CA GLU A 181 9.33 1.13 -16.45
C GLU A 181 9.28 -0.21 -15.71
N ALA A 182 10.04 -1.18 -16.22
CA ALA A 182 10.22 -2.47 -15.59
C ALA A 182 11.32 -2.36 -14.52
N LEU A 183 10.92 -2.23 -13.25
CA LEU A 183 11.82 -2.26 -12.11
C LEU A 183 11.96 -3.69 -11.59
N GLU A 184 13.08 -4.01 -10.95
CA GLU A 184 13.30 -5.31 -10.32
C GLU A 184 12.41 -5.45 -9.09
N ALA A 185 11.60 -6.50 -9.06
CA ALA A 185 10.63 -6.70 -8.01
C ALA A 185 11.25 -7.32 -6.74
N ASP A 186 10.76 -6.90 -5.60
CA ASP A 186 11.02 -7.54 -4.32
C ASP A 186 10.20 -8.82 -4.17
N LYS A 187 10.56 -9.63 -3.19
CA LYS A 187 9.77 -10.79 -2.80
C LYS A 187 8.60 -10.35 -1.94
N PRO A 188 7.37 -10.81 -2.21
CA PRO A 188 6.23 -10.54 -1.36
C PRO A 188 6.48 -10.97 0.09
N SER A 189 5.95 -10.21 1.04
CA SER A 189 6.07 -10.55 2.46
C SER A 189 5.33 -11.83 2.80
N LYS A 190 5.91 -12.63 3.70
CA LYS A 190 5.24 -13.82 4.23
C LYS A 190 4.32 -13.41 5.39
N PRO A 191 3.11 -13.95 5.49
CA PRO A 191 2.25 -13.72 6.64
C PRO A 191 2.84 -14.37 7.90
N ILE A 192 2.84 -13.64 9.03
CA ILE A 192 3.40 -14.10 10.30
C ILE A 192 2.33 -14.12 11.42
N CYS A 193 1.07 -13.85 11.13
CA CYS A 193 0.02 -13.87 12.14
C CYS A 193 -0.16 -15.25 12.81
N GLY A 194 0.00 -16.34 12.05
CA GLY A 194 -0.19 -17.69 12.59
C GLY A 194 -1.52 -17.81 13.34
N GLU A 195 -1.48 -18.33 14.56
CA GLU A 195 -2.64 -18.48 15.45
C GLU A 195 -2.99 -17.22 16.24
N CYS A 196 -2.22 -16.13 16.14
CA CYS A 196 -2.48 -14.89 16.87
C CYS A 196 -3.83 -14.27 16.48
N GLU A 197 -4.70 -14.01 17.46
CA GLU A 197 -6.03 -13.38 17.29
C GLU A 197 -6.22 -12.09 18.09
N LYS A 198 -5.17 -11.54 18.66
CA LYS A 198 -5.21 -10.34 19.53
C LYS A 198 -6.01 -9.17 18.94
N CYS A 199 -5.93 -8.95 17.61
CA CYS A 199 -6.67 -7.87 16.96
C CYS A 199 -8.18 -8.17 16.85
N ILE A 200 -8.57 -9.44 16.74
CA ILE A 200 -9.96 -9.87 16.70
C ILE A 200 -10.57 -9.70 18.10
N GLU A 201 -9.89 -10.22 19.13
CA GLU A 201 -10.32 -10.12 20.53
C GLU A 201 -10.41 -8.66 21.00
N ALA A 202 -9.43 -7.83 20.60
CA ALA A 202 -9.37 -6.41 21.00
C ALA A 202 -10.38 -5.51 20.25
N CYS A 203 -11.08 -6.00 19.23
CA CYS A 203 -12.03 -5.19 18.48
C CYS A 203 -13.31 -4.94 19.31
N PRO A 204 -13.57 -3.70 19.81
CA PRO A 204 -14.66 -3.45 20.76
C PRO A 204 -16.05 -3.65 20.13
N THR A 205 -16.19 -3.49 18.82
CA THR A 205 -17.44 -3.65 18.09
C THR A 205 -17.55 -5.01 17.37
N LYS A 206 -16.52 -5.86 17.51
CA LYS A 206 -16.42 -7.13 16.80
C LYS A 206 -16.58 -6.97 15.28
N ALA A 207 -16.08 -5.87 14.75
CA ALA A 207 -16.10 -5.58 13.32
C ALA A 207 -15.17 -6.51 12.52
N ILE A 208 -14.14 -7.09 13.15
CA ILE A 208 -13.29 -8.13 12.56
C ILE A 208 -14.00 -9.46 12.83
N GLU A 209 -14.89 -9.84 11.92
CA GLU A 209 -15.77 -11.00 12.11
C GLU A 209 -15.01 -12.32 11.96
N GLU A 210 -14.07 -12.34 11.03
CA GLU A 210 -13.17 -13.48 10.76
C GLU A 210 -11.78 -12.94 10.37
N PRO A 211 -10.73 -13.77 10.41
CA PRO A 211 -9.43 -13.39 9.90
C PRO A 211 -9.51 -12.78 8.50
N PHE A 212 -9.02 -11.55 8.34
CA PHE A 212 -8.97 -10.77 7.10
C PHE A 212 -10.32 -10.19 6.64
N ILE A 213 -11.40 -10.34 7.39
CA ILE A 213 -12.72 -9.81 7.08
C ILE A 213 -13.11 -8.75 8.11
N VAL A 214 -13.24 -7.51 7.65
CA VAL A 214 -13.73 -6.39 8.46
C VAL A 214 -15.08 -5.95 7.92
N ASN A 215 -16.12 -6.04 8.75
CA ASN A 215 -17.45 -5.53 8.42
C ASN A 215 -17.51 -4.03 8.75
N SER A 216 -17.52 -3.18 7.72
CA SER A 216 -17.56 -1.73 7.91
C SER A 216 -18.83 -1.22 8.59
N ASN A 217 -19.94 -1.98 8.51
CA ASN A 217 -21.17 -1.62 9.22
C ASN A 217 -21.00 -1.61 10.75
N LYS A 218 -19.98 -2.31 11.27
CA LYS A 218 -19.64 -2.39 12.70
C LYS A 218 -18.36 -1.64 13.05
N CYS A 219 -17.59 -1.19 12.04
CA CYS A 219 -16.25 -0.65 12.24
C CYS A 219 -16.29 0.80 12.75
N LEU A 220 -15.69 1.07 13.90
CA LEU A 220 -15.59 2.45 14.43
C LEU A 220 -14.93 3.41 13.44
N ALA A 221 -13.87 2.99 12.76
CA ALA A 221 -13.19 3.83 11.76
C ALA A 221 -14.06 4.21 10.56
N TYR A 222 -15.17 3.51 10.32
CA TYR A 222 -16.14 3.88 9.31
C TYR A 222 -17.15 4.91 9.85
N HIS A 223 -17.44 4.89 11.15
CA HIS A 223 -18.45 5.74 11.79
C HIS A 223 -17.86 7.06 12.36
N THR A 224 -16.54 7.19 12.39
CA THR A 224 -15.81 8.40 12.80
C THR A 224 -15.28 9.13 11.58
#